data_edb770a58869d0d49295e47e70a530f2
#
_entry.id   edb770a58869d0d49295e47e70a530f2
#
_cell.length_a   1.000
_cell.length_b   1.000
_cell.length_c   1.000
_cell.angle_alpha   90.00
_cell.angle_beta   90.00
_cell.angle_gamma   90.00
#
_symmetry.space_group_name_H-M   'P 1'
#
loop_
_entity.id
_entity.type
_entity.pdbx_description
1 polymer ?
#
loop_
_entity_poly.entity_id
_entity_poly.type
_entity_poly.pdbx_seq_one_letter_code
_entity_poly.pdbx_strand_id
1 'polypeptide(L)'
;MRIQIVMSLVGRLLYIFGIFTLIPFIYGIVFETAYWSFLVTTGISFGLGGLLSYYGHESQSFSLRDGFLVVSATWILTIILGSLPFILSGILTNVFDALFEATSGITATGATIINSVDDLPKTYVLWRGLMHWIGGMGIIVLILSFLKNLGADAAHMFNAEASVPKPGVVMPRIQSMASKLWRLYVAFTAICFVMLWAGGIEPFDALNYAFSIIATGGFAPTSAGTFIYEQSNYICFVFIFFMILAGGNFAVYYNALQRGIRVLIDDFETRMYWLVIFIGIAIISISLAVQSNINNPIQIFRDVSFNLVSIQTGSGFAVSDYDLWPAAAQMMLFISSFFGGCSGSTTGGVKIIRLIILVKSSIIYLRKSIHPDMVQVVRINGKPLPTKWIQMTQQFLFLYLMIYVISVFLMTCTGLNPYDSMQVVTAFLSNVGLGFGGFGPTDSFTVMPDAAKCIAIVDMLLGRLELFTILVMLHPQFWEGYFIKKDVPKRYRIL
;
A
#
# COMPACT_ATOMS: atom_id res chain seq x y z
N MET A 1 3.05 31.45 -10.24
CA MET A 1 3.21 30.96 -8.85
C MET A 1 2.93 29.47 -8.82
N ARG A 2 3.88 28.65 -8.37
CA ARG A 2 3.78 27.17 -8.45
C ARG A 2 2.65 26.58 -7.59
N ILE A 3 2.28 27.24 -6.45
CA ILE A 3 1.25 26.75 -5.56
C ILE A 3 -0.13 26.66 -6.23
N GLN A 4 -0.42 27.53 -7.19
CA GLN A 4 -1.71 27.54 -7.93
C GLN A 4 -1.90 26.28 -8.79
N ILE A 5 -0.84 25.75 -9.38
CA ILE A 5 -0.87 24.48 -10.12
C ILE A 5 -1.18 23.32 -9.18
N VAL A 6 -0.52 23.29 -8.01
CA VAL A 6 -0.77 22.28 -6.99
C VAL A 6 -2.23 22.33 -6.55
N MET A 7 -2.76 23.52 -6.28
CA MET A 7 -4.18 23.70 -5.92
C MET A 7 -5.12 23.17 -7.00
N SER A 8 -4.88 23.54 -8.27
CA SER A 8 -5.71 23.08 -9.40
C SER A 8 -5.71 21.55 -9.51
N LEU A 9 -4.55 20.92 -9.41
CA LEU A 9 -4.43 19.47 -9.51
C LEU A 9 -5.08 18.77 -8.30
N VAL A 10 -4.77 19.17 -7.10
CA VAL A 10 -5.40 18.62 -5.88
C VAL A 10 -6.92 18.80 -5.94
N GLY A 11 -7.42 19.95 -6.38
CA GLY A 11 -8.86 20.19 -6.55
C GLY A 11 -9.52 19.18 -7.48
N ARG A 12 -8.92 18.90 -8.65
CA ARG A 12 -9.43 17.87 -9.59
C ARG A 12 -9.41 16.47 -8.98
N LEU A 13 -8.42 16.17 -8.13
CA LEU A 13 -8.30 14.90 -7.45
C LEU A 13 -9.41 14.70 -6.41
N LEU A 14 -9.74 15.77 -5.68
CA LEU A 14 -10.86 15.75 -4.73
C LEU A 14 -12.22 15.62 -5.42
N TYR A 15 -12.39 16.13 -6.64
CA TYR A 15 -13.58 15.82 -7.43
C TYR A 15 -13.74 14.34 -7.72
N ILE A 16 -12.65 13.67 -8.13
CA ILE A 16 -12.66 12.23 -8.39
C ILE A 16 -12.96 11.46 -7.09
N PHE A 17 -12.34 11.86 -5.98
CA PHE A 17 -12.65 11.28 -4.67
C PHE A 17 -14.12 11.45 -4.30
N GLY A 18 -14.69 12.65 -4.53
CA GLY A 18 -16.11 12.93 -4.35
C GLY A 18 -17.04 12.02 -5.19
N ILE A 19 -16.62 11.64 -6.40
CA ILE A 19 -17.37 10.65 -7.21
C ILE A 19 -17.38 9.28 -6.53
N PHE A 20 -16.28 8.87 -5.90
CA PHE A 20 -16.25 7.59 -5.17
C PHE A 20 -17.09 7.62 -3.90
N THR A 21 -17.20 8.76 -3.20
CA THR A 21 -18.08 8.89 -2.03
C THR A 21 -19.57 8.87 -2.40
N LEU A 22 -19.93 9.14 -3.68
CA LEU A 22 -21.29 8.95 -4.19
C LEU A 22 -21.73 7.47 -4.22
N ILE A 23 -20.79 6.52 -4.34
CA ILE A 23 -21.15 5.10 -4.42
C ILE A 23 -21.81 4.64 -3.13
N PRO A 24 -21.22 4.78 -1.92
CA PRO A 24 -21.89 4.44 -0.68
C PRO A 24 -23.11 5.33 -0.41
N PHE A 25 -23.12 6.60 -0.84
CA PHE A 25 -24.30 7.47 -0.75
C PHE A 25 -25.48 6.88 -1.52
N ILE A 26 -25.30 6.51 -2.80
CA ILE A 26 -26.35 5.90 -3.63
C ILE A 26 -26.79 4.56 -3.06
N TYR A 27 -25.84 3.73 -2.61
CA TYR A 27 -26.12 2.47 -1.95
C TYR A 27 -27.01 2.67 -0.71
N GLY A 28 -26.67 3.67 0.12
CA GLY A 28 -27.43 3.99 1.32
C GLY A 28 -28.88 4.42 1.04
N ILE A 29 -29.11 5.15 -0.05
CA ILE A 29 -30.47 5.52 -0.47
C ILE A 29 -31.25 4.28 -0.96
N VAL A 30 -30.62 3.45 -1.81
CA VAL A 30 -31.30 2.31 -2.45
C VAL A 30 -31.67 1.23 -1.42
N PHE A 31 -30.82 1.01 -0.42
CA PHE A 31 -31.01 -0.03 0.61
C PHE A 31 -31.47 0.53 1.96
N GLU A 32 -31.89 1.79 2.01
CA GLU A 32 -32.42 2.49 3.19
C GLU A 32 -31.49 2.40 4.42
N THR A 33 -30.19 2.42 4.16
CA THR A 33 -29.14 2.43 5.20
C THR A 33 -28.60 3.85 5.43
N ALA A 34 -27.69 4.03 6.40
CA ALA A 34 -27.14 5.34 6.74
C ALA A 34 -26.42 6.00 5.54
N TYR A 35 -26.93 7.13 5.04
CA TYR A 35 -26.40 7.83 3.85
C TYR A 35 -26.03 9.30 4.10
N TRP A 36 -26.56 9.94 5.13
CA TRP A 36 -26.39 11.37 5.38
C TRP A 36 -24.93 11.81 5.49
N SER A 37 -24.12 11.05 6.19
CA SER A 37 -22.70 11.33 6.36
C SER A 37 -21.94 11.35 5.02
N PHE A 38 -22.34 10.47 4.09
CA PHE A 38 -21.77 10.41 2.74
C PHE A 38 -22.21 11.57 1.86
N LEU A 39 -23.47 12.03 1.99
CA LEU A 39 -23.95 13.22 1.31
C LEU A 39 -23.13 14.46 1.69
N VAL A 40 -22.92 14.67 3.00
CA VAL A 40 -22.14 15.79 3.50
C VAL A 40 -20.68 15.68 3.04
N THR A 41 -20.07 14.50 3.16
CA THR A 41 -18.69 14.28 2.72
C THR A 41 -18.51 14.53 1.22
N THR A 42 -19.45 14.08 0.39
CA THR A 42 -19.46 14.34 -1.06
C THR A 42 -19.56 15.82 -1.33
N GLY A 43 -20.47 16.53 -0.66
CA GLY A 43 -20.63 17.98 -0.76
C GLY A 43 -19.36 18.75 -0.40
N ILE A 44 -18.70 18.36 0.71
CA ILE A 44 -17.42 18.95 1.12
C ILE A 44 -16.32 18.65 0.08
N SER A 45 -16.25 17.41 -0.43
CA SER A 45 -15.25 17.01 -1.42
C SER A 45 -15.38 17.81 -2.72
N PHE A 46 -16.60 17.97 -3.22
CA PHE A 46 -16.87 18.80 -4.40
C PHE A 46 -16.66 20.30 -4.12
N GLY A 47 -17.07 20.79 -2.96
CA GLY A 47 -16.89 22.19 -2.56
C GLY A 47 -15.41 22.56 -2.47
N LEU A 48 -14.61 21.77 -1.74
CA LEU A 48 -13.16 21.95 -1.64
C LEU A 48 -12.47 21.76 -2.98
N GLY A 49 -12.86 20.74 -3.74
CA GLY A 49 -12.36 20.50 -5.10
C GLY A 49 -12.61 21.69 -6.03
N GLY A 50 -13.84 22.26 -5.99
CA GLY A 50 -14.23 23.45 -6.74
C GLY A 50 -13.43 24.68 -6.34
N LEU A 51 -13.32 24.93 -5.05
CA LEU A 51 -12.61 26.07 -4.50
C LEU A 51 -11.12 26.02 -4.87
N LEU A 52 -10.47 24.86 -4.68
CA LEU A 52 -9.06 24.68 -5.05
C LEU A 52 -8.84 24.80 -6.55
N SER A 53 -9.75 24.25 -7.37
CA SER A 53 -9.66 24.35 -8.83
C SER A 53 -9.90 25.77 -9.33
N TYR A 54 -10.79 26.55 -8.67
CA TYR A 54 -11.08 27.94 -9.03
C TYR A 54 -9.89 28.88 -8.75
N TYR A 55 -9.25 28.73 -7.58
CA TYR A 55 -8.06 29.53 -7.24
C TYR A 55 -6.78 28.99 -7.89
N GLY A 56 -6.83 27.77 -8.41
CA GLY A 56 -5.72 27.17 -9.15
C GLY A 56 -5.65 27.66 -10.60
N HIS A 57 -4.44 27.92 -11.09
CA HIS A 57 -4.21 28.27 -12.50
C HIS A 57 -3.22 27.29 -13.13
N GLU A 58 -3.46 26.91 -14.38
CA GLU A 58 -2.52 26.10 -15.16
C GLU A 58 -1.32 26.96 -15.55
N SER A 59 -0.14 26.65 -15.05
CA SER A 59 1.12 27.25 -15.46
C SER A 59 1.94 26.27 -16.30
N GLN A 60 2.78 26.77 -17.19
CA GLN A 60 3.50 25.94 -18.16
C GLN A 60 4.70 25.18 -17.57
N SER A 61 5.05 25.34 -16.30
CA SER A 61 6.25 24.73 -15.68
C SER A 61 5.93 23.99 -14.39
N PHE A 62 5.65 22.70 -14.49
CA PHE A 62 5.51 21.78 -13.37
C PHE A 62 6.88 21.15 -13.03
N SER A 63 7.22 21.06 -11.76
CA SER A 63 8.50 20.49 -11.31
C SER A 63 8.28 19.22 -10.50
N LEU A 64 9.32 18.42 -10.31
CA LEU A 64 9.29 17.23 -9.45
C LEU A 64 8.86 17.56 -8.00
N ARG A 65 9.23 18.75 -7.49
CA ARG A 65 8.80 19.23 -6.16
C ARG A 65 7.28 19.43 -6.09
N ASP A 66 6.70 20.02 -7.16
CA ASP A 66 5.24 20.21 -7.24
C ASP A 66 4.52 18.85 -7.24
N GLY A 67 5.12 17.83 -7.89
CA GLY A 67 4.63 16.45 -7.86
C GLY A 67 4.57 15.87 -6.45
N PHE A 68 5.63 15.97 -5.66
CA PHE A 68 5.64 15.52 -4.27
C PHE A 68 4.57 16.21 -3.43
N LEU A 69 4.40 17.54 -3.61
CA LEU A 69 3.40 18.30 -2.87
C LEU A 69 1.97 17.89 -3.26
N VAL A 70 1.67 17.72 -4.55
CA VAL A 70 0.35 17.24 -5.01
C VAL A 70 0.04 15.86 -4.45
N VAL A 71 0.99 14.93 -4.51
CA VAL A 71 0.81 13.57 -3.98
C VAL A 71 0.49 13.62 -2.49
N SER A 72 1.37 14.21 -1.69
CA SER A 72 1.22 14.23 -0.23
C SER A 72 -0.03 14.98 0.22
N ALA A 73 -0.32 16.15 -0.39
CA ALA A 73 -1.53 16.91 -0.07
C ALA A 73 -2.80 16.13 -0.41
N THR A 74 -2.82 15.44 -1.55
CA THR A 74 -3.98 14.62 -1.94
C THR A 74 -4.19 13.48 -0.95
N TRP A 75 -3.15 12.72 -0.58
CA TRP A 75 -3.26 11.64 0.39
C TRP A 75 -3.76 12.14 1.75
N ILE A 76 -3.20 13.23 2.28
CA ILE A 76 -3.64 13.80 3.55
C ILE A 76 -5.10 14.25 3.48
N LEU A 77 -5.49 14.97 2.42
CA LEU A 77 -6.87 15.45 2.28
C LEU A 77 -7.87 14.31 2.07
N THR A 78 -7.51 13.26 1.32
CA THR A 78 -8.40 12.10 1.15
C THR A 78 -8.54 11.29 2.43
N ILE A 79 -7.52 11.21 3.30
CA ILE A 79 -7.61 10.62 4.64
C ILE A 79 -8.59 11.43 5.50
N ILE A 80 -8.44 12.75 5.55
CA ILE A 80 -9.34 13.62 6.32
C ILE A 80 -10.78 13.50 5.80
N LEU A 81 -11.00 13.56 4.49
CA LEU A 81 -12.33 13.40 3.91
C LEU A 81 -12.89 11.99 4.10
N GLY A 82 -12.03 10.97 4.03
CA GLY A 82 -12.41 9.57 4.25
C GLY A 82 -12.82 9.26 5.68
N SER A 83 -12.32 10.02 6.67
CA SER A 83 -12.71 9.89 8.07
C SER A 83 -14.06 10.56 8.40
N LEU A 84 -14.48 11.56 7.63
CA LEU A 84 -15.70 12.32 7.90
C LEU A 84 -16.97 11.44 8.02
N PRO A 85 -17.22 10.44 7.16
CA PRO A 85 -18.40 9.59 7.32
C PRO A 85 -18.48 8.93 8.71
N PHE A 86 -17.36 8.45 9.25
CA PHE A 86 -17.32 7.80 10.57
C PHE A 86 -17.59 8.78 11.72
N ILE A 87 -17.05 10.02 11.62
CA ILE A 87 -17.26 11.07 12.62
C ILE A 87 -18.71 11.57 12.59
N LEU A 88 -19.22 11.89 11.39
CA LEU A 88 -20.55 12.46 11.21
C LEU A 88 -21.68 11.49 11.58
N SER A 89 -21.44 10.19 11.48
CA SER A 89 -22.41 9.17 11.88
C SER A 89 -22.38 8.86 13.38
N GLY A 90 -21.30 9.24 14.07
CA GLY A 90 -21.10 8.87 15.48
C GLY A 90 -20.61 7.42 15.68
N ILE A 91 -20.27 6.68 14.58
CA ILE A 91 -19.67 5.34 14.69
C ILE A 91 -18.31 5.42 15.39
N LEU A 92 -17.51 6.39 15.02
CA LEU A 92 -16.25 6.70 15.70
C LEU A 92 -16.33 8.14 16.21
N THR A 93 -16.51 8.30 17.54
CA THR A 93 -16.63 9.61 18.17
C THR A 93 -15.28 10.27 18.40
N ASN A 94 -14.22 9.49 18.55
CA ASN A 94 -12.86 9.98 18.66
C ASN A 94 -12.30 10.28 17.27
N VAL A 95 -11.82 11.50 17.06
CA VAL A 95 -11.23 11.96 15.80
C VAL A 95 -9.98 11.15 15.42
N PHE A 96 -9.17 10.75 16.41
CA PHE A 96 -7.97 9.93 16.15
C PHE A 96 -8.35 8.53 15.67
N ASP A 97 -9.44 7.96 16.17
CA ASP A 97 -9.98 6.68 15.72
C ASP A 97 -10.45 6.76 14.27
N ALA A 98 -11.23 7.78 13.94
CA ALA A 98 -11.73 7.98 12.60
C ALA A 98 -10.60 8.23 11.58
N LEU A 99 -9.59 9.01 11.96
CA LEU A 99 -8.40 9.24 11.12
C LEU A 99 -7.57 7.96 10.96
N PHE A 100 -7.41 7.16 12.02
CA PHE A 100 -6.71 5.88 11.96
C PHE A 100 -7.42 4.92 11.00
N GLU A 101 -8.73 4.71 11.15
CA GLU A 101 -9.52 3.83 10.30
C GLU A 101 -9.47 4.27 8.82
N ALA A 102 -9.61 5.59 8.56
CA ALA A 102 -9.53 6.15 7.22
C ALA A 102 -8.12 6.03 6.63
N THR A 103 -7.07 6.25 7.45
CA THR A 103 -5.68 6.09 7.01
C THR A 103 -5.41 4.64 6.66
N SER A 104 -5.78 3.71 7.54
CA SER A 104 -5.66 2.28 7.29
C SER A 104 -6.42 1.87 6.02
N GLY A 105 -7.62 2.41 5.82
CA GLY A 105 -8.41 2.19 4.60
C GLY A 105 -7.70 2.67 3.35
N ILE A 106 -7.33 3.95 3.28
CA ILE A 106 -6.76 4.57 2.08
C ILE A 106 -5.33 4.10 1.80
N THR A 107 -4.52 3.84 2.84
CA THR A 107 -3.17 3.27 2.65
C THR A 107 -3.19 1.78 2.35
N ALA A 108 -4.37 1.15 2.38
CA ALA A 108 -4.55 -0.30 2.22
C ALA A 108 -3.68 -1.07 3.23
N THR A 109 -3.74 -0.68 4.51
CA THR A 109 -3.03 -1.34 5.60
C THR A 109 -3.87 -2.43 6.25
N GLY A 110 -5.19 -2.20 6.46
CA GLY A 110 -6.11 -3.20 6.97
C GLY A 110 -6.24 -3.31 8.49
N ALA A 111 -5.43 -2.57 9.25
CA ALA A 111 -5.60 -2.47 10.69
C ALA A 111 -6.91 -1.74 11.03
N THR A 112 -7.71 -2.28 11.94
CA THR A 112 -8.99 -1.69 12.33
C THR A 112 -9.09 -1.46 13.83
N ILE A 113 -9.76 -0.37 14.20
CA ILE A 113 -10.15 -0.06 15.58
C ILE A 113 -11.66 -0.25 15.80
N ILE A 114 -12.37 -0.77 14.80
CA ILE A 114 -13.79 -1.09 14.91
C ILE A 114 -13.91 -2.49 15.53
N ASN A 115 -14.52 -2.59 16.70
CA ASN A 115 -14.63 -3.85 17.44
C ASN A 115 -15.54 -4.88 16.75
N SER A 116 -16.65 -4.42 16.17
CA SER A 116 -17.60 -5.30 15.49
C SER A 116 -17.96 -4.69 14.14
N VAL A 117 -17.56 -5.36 13.08
CA VAL A 117 -17.90 -4.97 11.70
C VAL A 117 -19.34 -5.38 11.38
N ASP A 118 -19.83 -6.45 12.01
CA ASP A 118 -21.17 -7.00 11.77
C ASP A 118 -22.28 -6.04 12.24
N ASP A 119 -21.98 -5.17 13.21
CA ASP A 119 -22.90 -4.13 13.71
C ASP A 119 -22.90 -2.86 12.83
N LEU A 120 -21.98 -2.76 11.88
CA LEU A 120 -21.92 -1.60 10.99
C LEU A 120 -23.00 -1.63 9.92
N PRO A 121 -23.64 -0.49 9.60
CA PRO A 121 -24.45 -0.40 8.40
C PRO A 121 -23.63 -0.78 7.14
N LYS A 122 -24.19 -1.59 6.25
CA LYS A 122 -23.51 -2.09 5.03
C LYS A 122 -22.87 -0.98 4.19
N THR A 123 -23.38 0.24 4.26
CA THR A 123 -22.81 1.44 3.62
C THR A 123 -21.37 1.73 4.08
N TYR A 124 -21.08 1.57 5.39
CA TYR A 124 -19.73 1.79 5.94
C TYR A 124 -18.80 0.62 5.65
N VAL A 125 -19.32 -0.61 5.63
CA VAL A 125 -18.55 -1.78 5.19
C VAL A 125 -18.11 -1.60 3.74
N LEU A 126 -19.03 -1.16 2.86
CA LEU A 126 -18.72 -0.83 1.46
C LEU A 126 -17.68 0.30 1.35
N TRP A 127 -17.80 1.32 2.21
CA TRP A 127 -16.83 2.43 2.23
C TRP A 127 -15.42 1.96 2.60
N ARG A 128 -15.28 1.09 3.60
CA ARG A 128 -14.00 0.50 3.98
C ARG A 128 -13.36 -0.26 2.81
N GLY A 129 -14.12 -1.11 2.13
CA GLY A 129 -13.65 -1.81 0.94
C GLY A 129 -13.27 -0.88 -0.22
N LEU A 130 -14.06 0.17 -0.47
CA LEU A 130 -13.79 1.17 -1.49
C LEU A 130 -12.53 1.99 -1.18
N MET A 131 -12.30 2.38 0.08
CA MET A 131 -11.06 3.07 0.47
C MET A 131 -9.82 2.24 0.12
N HIS A 132 -9.83 0.93 0.41
CA HIS A 132 -8.77 0.02 -0.01
C HIS A 132 -8.61 0.01 -1.53
N TRP A 133 -9.70 -0.15 -2.25
CA TRP A 133 -9.67 -0.26 -3.71
C TRP A 133 -9.12 0.99 -4.39
N ILE A 134 -9.51 2.18 -3.92
CA ILE A 134 -8.98 3.46 -4.40
C ILE A 134 -7.49 3.61 -4.05
N GLY A 135 -7.13 3.30 -2.81
CA GLY A 135 -5.77 3.43 -2.29
C GLY A 135 -4.80 2.39 -2.86
N GLY A 136 -5.28 1.17 -3.18
CA GLY A 136 -4.45 0.07 -3.67
C GLY A 136 -3.71 0.38 -4.96
N MET A 137 -4.39 0.98 -5.95
CA MET A 137 -3.76 1.39 -7.21
C MET A 137 -2.97 2.71 -7.12
N GLY A 138 -2.94 3.33 -5.94
CA GLY A 138 -2.49 4.71 -5.81
C GLY A 138 -3.48 5.68 -6.47
N ILE A 139 -3.96 6.62 -5.70
CA ILE A 139 -4.92 7.65 -6.17
C ILE A 139 -4.42 8.30 -7.47
N ILE A 140 -3.12 8.43 -7.64
CA ILE A 140 -2.48 9.14 -8.75
C ILE A 140 -2.47 8.32 -10.05
N VAL A 141 -2.27 7.01 -10.00
CA VAL A 141 -2.37 6.17 -11.22
C VAL A 141 -3.80 6.18 -11.75
N LEU A 142 -4.79 6.15 -10.86
CA LEU A 142 -6.19 6.31 -11.20
C LEU A 142 -6.45 7.64 -11.91
N ILE A 143 -5.88 8.72 -11.40
CA ILE A 143 -6.02 10.07 -11.92
C ILE A 143 -5.30 10.25 -13.25
N LEU A 144 -4.07 9.76 -13.37
CA LEU A 144 -3.32 9.82 -14.64
C LEU A 144 -4.07 9.11 -15.77
N SER A 145 -4.92 8.12 -15.46
CA SER A 145 -5.74 7.44 -16.45
C SER A 145 -6.89 8.30 -16.96
N PHE A 146 -7.42 9.21 -16.15
CA PHE A 146 -8.54 10.09 -16.50
C PHE A 146 -8.14 11.45 -17.06
N LEU A 147 -6.98 11.98 -16.67
CA LEU A 147 -6.55 13.32 -17.10
C LEU A 147 -5.75 13.27 -18.42
N LYS A 148 -6.45 13.37 -19.53
CA LYS A 148 -5.86 13.29 -20.89
C LYS A 148 -4.88 14.43 -21.25
N ASN A 149 -4.89 15.56 -20.55
CA ASN A 149 -4.20 16.81 -20.95
C ASN A 149 -3.02 17.21 -20.07
N LEU A 150 -2.54 16.33 -19.17
CA LEU A 150 -1.50 16.68 -18.19
C LEU A 150 -0.07 16.79 -18.73
N GLY A 151 0.16 16.74 -20.01
CA GLY A 151 1.47 17.00 -20.63
C GLY A 151 2.66 16.45 -19.81
N ALA A 152 3.76 17.27 -19.61
CA ALA A 152 4.97 16.98 -18.83
C ALA A 152 4.69 16.64 -17.35
N ASP A 153 3.58 17.10 -16.85
CA ASP A 153 3.23 17.08 -15.44
C ASP A 153 2.91 15.66 -14.95
N ALA A 154 2.31 14.82 -15.81
CA ALA A 154 1.99 13.43 -15.50
C ALA A 154 3.23 12.57 -15.18
N ALA A 155 4.38 12.86 -15.83
CA ALA A 155 5.61 12.11 -15.58
C ALA A 155 6.18 12.38 -14.19
N HIS A 156 6.09 13.62 -13.73
CA HIS A 156 6.58 14.00 -12.41
C HIS A 156 5.71 13.42 -11.29
N MET A 157 4.39 13.40 -11.48
CA MET A 157 3.45 12.78 -10.54
C MET A 157 3.66 11.26 -10.46
N PHE A 158 3.74 10.58 -11.61
CA PHE A 158 3.98 9.14 -11.66
C PHE A 158 5.32 8.74 -11.02
N ASN A 159 6.39 9.53 -11.27
CA ASN A 159 7.69 9.27 -10.68
C ASN A 159 7.73 9.57 -9.17
N ALA A 160 6.86 10.43 -8.65
CA ALA A 160 6.76 10.72 -7.23
C ALA A 160 6.11 9.55 -6.44
N GLU A 161 5.24 8.79 -7.08
CA GLU A 161 4.55 7.63 -6.47
C GLU A 161 5.19 6.28 -6.84
N ALA A 162 5.98 6.23 -7.92
CA ALA A 162 6.53 4.97 -8.40
C ALA A 162 7.74 4.52 -7.58
N SER A 163 7.72 3.27 -7.14
CA SER A 163 8.80 2.59 -6.38
C SER A 163 10.17 2.63 -7.07
N VAL A 164 10.18 2.74 -8.40
CA VAL A 164 11.39 2.78 -9.23
C VAL A 164 11.14 3.71 -10.42
N PRO A 165 11.65 4.96 -10.40
CA PRO A 165 11.53 5.85 -11.53
C PRO A 165 12.23 5.27 -12.77
N LYS A 166 11.54 5.20 -13.92
CA LYS A 166 12.16 4.74 -15.18
C LYS A 166 12.64 5.95 -15.97
N PRO A 167 13.97 6.17 -16.10
CA PRO A 167 14.49 7.26 -16.91
C PRO A 167 14.16 7.03 -18.39
N GLY A 168 13.73 8.09 -19.09
CA GLY A 168 13.53 8.08 -20.54
C GLY A 168 12.17 7.61 -21.06
N VAL A 169 11.13 7.53 -20.21
CA VAL A 169 9.77 7.23 -20.69
C VAL A 169 9.10 8.52 -21.16
N VAL A 170 8.81 8.58 -22.45
CA VAL A 170 8.16 9.74 -23.10
C VAL A 170 6.67 9.77 -22.72
N MET A 171 6.14 10.93 -22.45
CA MET A 171 4.84 11.30 -21.89
C MET A 171 3.59 10.59 -22.41
N PRO A 172 3.33 10.48 -23.73
CA PRO A 172 2.14 9.77 -24.22
C PRO A 172 2.12 8.30 -23.77
N ARG A 173 3.30 7.74 -23.44
CA ARG A 173 3.43 6.36 -22.96
C ARG A 173 2.99 6.19 -21.50
N ILE A 174 3.17 7.21 -20.65
CA ILE A 174 2.80 7.12 -19.22
C ILE A 174 1.29 7.07 -19.04
N GLN A 175 0.54 7.94 -19.70
CA GLN A 175 -0.93 7.94 -19.62
C GLN A 175 -1.53 6.65 -20.21
N SER A 176 -1.02 6.22 -21.38
CA SER A 176 -1.46 4.96 -21.97
C SER A 176 -1.12 3.76 -21.06
N MET A 177 0.01 3.81 -20.34
CA MET A 177 0.41 2.79 -19.40
C MET A 177 -0.49 2.80 -18.15
N ALA A 178 -0.75 3.95 -17.55
CA ALA A 178 -1.64 4.09 -16.41
C ALA A 178 -3.06 3.56 -16.71
N SER A 179 -3.64 3.94 -17.85
CA SER A 179 -4.96 3.44 -18.28
C SER A 179 -4.99 1.92 -18.51
N LYS A 180 -3.86 1.33 -18.95
CA LYS A 180 -3.74 -0.12 -19.16
C LYS A 180 -3.65 -0.86 -17.84
N LEU A 181 -2.85 -0.33 -16.90
CA LEU A 181 -2.72 -0.89 -15.55
C LEU A 181 -4.07 -0.81 -14.83
N TRP A 182 -4.78 0.30 -14.96
CA TRP A 182 -6.09 0.46 -14.32
C TRP A 182 -7.14 -0.53 -14.87
N ARG A 183 -7.19 -0.72 -16.20
CA ARG A 183 -8.07 -1.73 -16.79
C ARG A 183 -7.76 -3.15 -16.30
N LEU A 184 -6.47 -3.47 -16.14
CA LEU A 184 -6.04 -4.76 -15.61
C LEU A 184 -6.47 -4.92 -14.13
N TYR A 185 -6.32 -3.87 -13.34
CA TYR A 185 -6.76 -3.84 -11.94
C TYR A 185 -8.26 -4.09 -11.80
N VAL A 186 -9.07 -3.38 -12.58
CA VAL A 186 -10.54 -3.59 -12.62
C VAL A 186 -10.89 -5.01 -13.08
N ALA A 187 -10.21 -5.50 -14.11
CA ALA A 187 -10.44 -6.86 -14.61
C ALA A 187 -10.12 -7.93 -13.55
N PHE A 188 -9.00 -7.79 -12.84
CA PHE A 188 -8.66 -8.71 -11.75
C PHE A 188 -9.65 -8.62 -10.58
N THR A 189 -10.12 -7.42 -10.24
CA THR A 189 -11.17 -7.24 -9.24
C THR A 189 -12.47 -7.96 -9.65
N ALA A 190 -12.90 -7.79 -10.89
CA ALA A 190 -14.12 -8.44 -11.39
C ALA A 190 -14.00 -9.97 -11.42
N ILE A 191 -12.85 -10.51 -11.84
CA ILE A 191 -12.62 -11.96 -11.86
C ILE A 191 -12.57 -12.50 -10.43
N CYS A 192 -11.87 -11.81 -9.51
CA CYS A 192 -11.81 -12.17 -8.10
C CYS A 192 -13.22 -12.21 -7.48
N PHE A 193 -14.01 -11.17 -7.69
CA PHE A 193 -15.42 -11.12 -7.26
C PHE A 193 -16.22 -12.32 -7.74
N VAL A 194 -16.18 -12.61 -9.04
CA VAL A 194 -16.93 -13.74 -9.63
C VAL A 194 -16.48 -15.08 -9.05
N MET A 195 -15.18 -15.28 -8.84
CA MET A 195 -14.67 -16.53 -8.26
C MET A 195 -15.06 -16.68 -6.79
N LEU A 196 -15.03 -15.61 -6.00
CA LEU A 196 -15.48 -15.64 -4.60
C LEU A 196 -17.00 -15.90 -4.51
N TRP A 197 -17.79 -15.24 -5.33
CA TRP A 197 -19.22 -15.45 -5.43
C TRP A 197 -19.57 -16.88 -5.86
N ALA A 198 -18.89 -17.41 -6.87
CA ALA A 198 -19.03 -18.79 -7.29
C ALA A 198 -18.61 -19.80 -6.18
N GLY A 199 -17.76 -19.40 -5.25
CA GLY A 199 -17.39 -20.16 -4.07
C GLY A 199 -18.44 -20.16 -2.95
N GLY A 200 -19.58 -19.45 -3.14
CA GLY A 200 -20.69 -19.39 -2.18
C GLY A 200 -20.65 -18.21 -1.21
N ILE A 201 -19.73 -17.26 -1.39
CA ILE A 201 -19.73 -16.02 -0.60
C ILE A 201 -20.88 -15.11 -1.08
N GLU A 202 -21.57 -14.46 -0.15
CA GLU A 202 -22.64 -13.50 -0.48
C GLU A 202 -22.09 -12.40 -1.41
N PRO A 203 -22.83 -11.95 -2.46
CA PRO A 203 -22.33 -11.00 -3.44
C PRO A 203 -21.77 -9.71 -2.85
N PHE A 204 -22.38 -9.18 -1.79
CA PHE A 204 -21.90 -7.98 -1.12
C PHE A 204 -20.53 -8.22 -0.46
N ASP A 205 -20.35 -9.33 0.24
CA ASP A 205 -19.10 -9.68 0.91
C ASP A 205 -18.02 -10.05 -0.11
N ALA A 206 -18.38 -10.81 -1.15
CA ALA A 206 -17.48 -11.14 -2.25
C ALA A 206 -16.91 -9.89 -2.94
N LEU A 207 -17.73 -8.83 -3.12
CA LEU A 207 -17.28 -7.57 -3.68
C LEU A 207 -16.29 -6.84 -2.75
N ASN A 208 -16.61 -6.78 -1.46
CA ASN A 208 -15.73 -6.14 -0.48
C ASN A 208 -14.42 -6.89 -0.30
N TYR A 209 -14.44 -8.23 -0.26
CA TYR A 209 -13.21 -9.03 -0.28
C TYR A 209 -12.41 -8.81 -1.57
N ALA A 210 -13.04 -8.78 -2.75
CA ALA A 210 -12.34 -8.53 -4.01
C ALA A 210 -11.66 -7.16 -4.04
N PHE A 211 -12.31 -6.12 -3.51
CA PHE A 211 -11.70 -4.80 -3.35
C PHE A 211 -10.47 -4.86 -2.46
N SER A 212 -10.57 -5.54 -1.33
CA SER A 212 -9.50 -5.61 -0.33
C SER A 212 -8.34 -6.50 -0.78
N ILE A 213 -8.61 -7.67 -1.39
CA ILE A 213 -7.59 -8.61 -1.89
C ILE A 213 -6.74 -7.96 -2.99
N ILE A 214 -7.37 -7.35 -4.01
CA ILE A 214 -6.65 -6.78 -5.15
C ILE A 214 -5.90 -5.50 -4.75
N ALA A 215 -6.41 -4.77 -3.76
CA ALA A 215 -5.72 -3.65 -3.16
C ALA A 215 -4.60 -4.06 -2.20
N THR A 216 -4.52 -5.34 -1.81
CA THR A 216 -3.65 -5.84 -0.73
C THR A 216 -3.91 -5.09 0.59
N GLY A 217 -5.19 -5.04 1.03
CA GLY A 217 -5.62 -4.12 2.07
C GLY A 217 -5.98 -4.73 3.42
N GLY A 218 -6.65 -5.89 3.48
CA GLY A 218 -6.94 -6.63 4.71
C GLY A 218 -8.29 -6.39 5.38
N PHE A 219 -9.03 -5.33 5.05
CA PHE A 219 -10.38 -5.16 5.61
C PHE A 219 -11.33 -6.26 5.16
N ALA A 220 -11.94 -6.91 6.13
CA ALA A 220 -12.99 -7.90 5.92
C ALA A 220 -14.37 -7.25 6.09
N PRO A 221 -15.41 -7.78 5.41
CA PRO A 221 -16.79 -7.33 5.57
C PRO A 221 -17.47 -7.87 6.82
N THR A 222 -16.86 -8.85 7.51
CA THR A 222 -17.38 -9.49 8.73
C THR A 222 -16.38 -9.43 9.86
N SER A 223 -16.81 -9.43 11.11
CA SER A 223 -15.95 -9.41 12.30
C SER A 223 -15.10 -10.66 12.42
N ALA A 224 -15.59 -11.82 12.01
CA ALA A 224 -14.84 -13.07 11.97
C ALA A 224 -13.78 -13.09 10.85
N GLY A 225 -13.75 -12.07 9.97
CA GLY A 225 -12.77 -11.98 8.89
C GLY A 225 -12.79 -13.18 7.97
N THR A 226 -11.61 -13.68 7.62
CA THR A 226 -11.43 -14.83 6.74
C THR A 226 -11.41 -16.17 7.49
N PHE A 227 -11.46 -16.18 8.82
CA PHE A 227 -11.49 -17.41 9.63
C PHE A 227 -12.73 -18.27 9.34
N ILE A 228 -13.87 -17.65 8.97
CA ILE A 228 -15.10 -18.38 8.60
C ILE A 228 -14.91 -19.28 7.38
N TYR A 229 -13.88 -19.03 6.56
CA TYR A 229 -13.57 -19.80 5.36
C TYR A 229 -12.44 -20.81 5.56
N GLU A 230 -11.96 -21.00 6.79
CA GLU A 230 -10.88 -21.94 7.11
C GLU A 230 -11.12 -23.34 6.51
N GLN A 231 -12.34 -23.83 6.56
CA GLN A 231 -12.69 -25.17 6.05
C GLN A 231 -12.81 -25.23 4.51
N SER A 232 -12.85 -24.09 3.81
CA SER A 232 -13.05 -24.06 2.36
C SER A 232 -11.72 -23.95 1.62
N ASN A 233 -11.20 -25.08 1.15
CA ASN A 233 -9.99 -25.10 0.34
C ASN A 233 -10.10 -24.25 -0.94
N TYR A 234 -11.29 -24.20 -1.56
CA TYR A 234 -11.53 -23.40 -2.76
C TYR A 234 -11.40 -21.91 -2.49
N ILE A 235 -12.08 -21.40 -1.45
CA ILE A 235 -12.04 -19.98 -1.09
C ILE A 235 -10.61 -19.59 -0.70
N CYS A 236 -9.95 -20.37 0.16
CA CYS A 236 -8.54 -20.12 0.52
C CYS A 236 -7.63 -20.10 -0.71
N PHE A 237 -7.82 -20.99 -1.68
CA PHE A 237 -7.06 -20.99 -2.93
C PHE A 237 -7.30 -19.72 -3.75
N VAL A 238 -8.55 -19.25 -3.85
CA VAL A 238 -8.88 -17.99 -4.56
C VAL A 238 -8.17 -16.80 -3.90
N PHE A 239 -8.23 -16.71 -2.56
CA PHE A 239 -7.49 -15.68 -1.82
C PHE A 239 -5.99 -15.73 -2.12
N ILE A 240 -5.34 -16.88 -1.91
CA ILE A 240 -3.90 -17.07 -2.14
C ILE A 240 -3.52 -16.66 -3.57
N PHE A 241 -4.28 -17.13 -4.56
CA PHE A 241 -4.01 -16.85 -5.96
C PHE A 241 -4.07 -15.34 -6.27
N PHE A 242 -5.12 -14.65 -5.82
CA PHE A 242 -5.26 -13.22 -6.09
C PHE A 242 -4.34 -12.35 -5.23
N MET A 243 -3.99 -12.75 -4.01
CA MET A 243 -2.96 -12.08 -3.20
C MET A 243 -1.57 -12.15 -3.88
N ILE A 244 -1.17 -13.33 -4.39
CA ILE A 244 0.07 -13.49 -5.16
C ILE A 244 0.03 -12.62 -6.42
N LEU A 245 -1.10 -12.59 -7.11
CA LEU A 245 -1.28 -11.81 -8.33
C LEU A 245 -1.23 -10.30 -8.05
N ALA A 246 -1.86 -9.82 -6.99
CA ALA A 246 -1.82 -8.43 -6.56
C ALA A 246 -0.42 -7.99 -6.10
N GLY A 247 0.33 -8.91 -5.47
CA GLY A 247 1.73 -8.70 -5.07
C GLY A 247 2.74 -8.70 -6.22
N GLY A 248 2.34 -9.10 -7.42
CA GLY A 248 3.20 -9.11 -8.60
C GLY A 248 3.21 -7.80 -9.38
N ASN A 249 4.03 -7.72 -10.40
CA ASN A 249 4.19 -6.52 -11.22
C ASN A 249 3.13 -6.41 -12.32
N PHE A 250 2.18 -5.48 -12.18
CA PHE A 250 1.10 -5.26 -13.14
C PHE A 250 1.59 -4.92 -14.56
N ALA A 251 2.73 -4.24 -14.70
CA ALA A 251 3.31 -3.94 -16.00
C ALA A 251 3.86 -5.20 -16.69
N VAL A 252 4.40 -6.15 -15.91
CA VAL A 252 4.85 -7.45 -16.44
C VAL A 252 3.65 -8.28 -16.85
N TYR A 253 2.56 -8.29 -16.09
CA TYR A 253 1.32 -8.96 -16.48
C TYR A 253 0.74 -8.42 -17.78
N TYR A 254 0.69 -7.08 -17.93
CA TYR A 254 0.24 -6.47 -19.18
C TYR A 254 1.11 -6.90 -20.37
N ASN A 255 2.43 -6.94 -20.19
CA ASN A 255 3.33 -7.41 -21.24
C ASN A 255 3.16 -8.91 -21.54
N ALA A 256 2.86 -9.72 -20.51
CA ALA A 256 2.60 -11.15 -20.68
C ALA A 256 1.32 -11.41 -21.49
N LEU A 257 0.28 -10.62 -21.29
CA LEU A 257 -0.94 -10.68 -22.10
C LEU A 257 -0.70 -10.34 -23.57
N GLN A 258 0.28 -9.49 -23.88
CA GLN A 258 0.59 -9.08 -25.25
C GLN A 258 1.62 -9.98 -25.95
N ARG A 259 2.62 -10.49 -25.22
CA ARG A 259 3.80 -11.16 -25.75
C ARG A 259 3.91 -12.64 -25.34
N GLY A 260 2.94 -13.13 -24.56
CA GLY A 260 2.91 -14.48 -24.05
C GLY A 260 3.48 -14.64 -22.63
N ILE A 261 3.08 -15.72 -21.98
CA ILE A 261 3.34 -16.02 -20.56
C ILE A 261 4.83 -16.15 -20.21
N ARG A 262 5.70 -16.42 -21.19
CA ARG A 262 7.15 -16.53 -21.01
C ARG A 262 7.76 -15.27 -20.39
N VAL A 263 7.17 -14.08 -20.64
CA VAL A 263 7.61 -12.81 -20.06
C VAL A 263 7.60 -12.84 -18.53
N LEU A 264 6.67 -13.58 -17.90
CA LEU A 264 6.61 -13.75 -16.44
C LEU A 264 7.81 -14.57 -15.93
N ILE A 265 8.17 -15.62 -16.67
CA ILE A 265 9.27 -16.51 -16.29
C ILE A 265 10.64 -15.86 -16.58
N ASP A 266 10.72 -15.01 -17.60
CA ASP A 266 11.96 -14.33 -17.99
C ASP A 266 12.27 -13.14 -17.06
N ASP A 267 11.26 -12.54 -16.42
CA ASP A 267 11.48 -11.43 -15.51
C ASP A 267 12.11 -11.89 -14.20
N PHE A 268 13.28 -11.31 -13.89
CA PHE A 268 14.09 -11.73 -12.74
C PHE A 268 13.40 -11.39 -11.40
N GLU A 269 12.72 -10.23 -11.30
CA GLU A 269 12.00 -9.83 -10.09
C GLU A 269 10.87 -10.81 -9.78
N THR A 270 10.05 -11.13 -10.78
CA THR A 270 8.93 -12.08 -10.65
C THR A 270 9.40 -13.47 -10.22
N ARG A 271 10.50 -13.98 -10.77
CA ARG A 271 11.09 -15.25 -10.33
C ARG A 271 11.55 -15.23 -8.89
N MET A 272 12.23 -14.16 -8.47
CA MET A 272 12.70 -14.01 -7.08
C MET A 272 11.52 -13.88 -6.11
N TYR A 273 10.46 -13.17 -6.50
CA TYR A 273 9.24 -13.05 -5.72
C TYR A 273 8.61 -14.43 -5.43
N TRP A 274 8.42 -15.24 -6.45
CA TRP A 274 7.91 -16.59 -6.27
C TRP A 274 8.85 -17.48 -5.45
N LEU A 275 10.16 -17.38 -5.70
CA LEU A 275 11.17 -18.14 -4.95
C LEU A 275 11.11 -17.84 -3.46
N VAL A 276 11.01 -16.56 -3.06
CA VAL A 276 10.92 -16.16 -1.65
C VAL A 276 9.64 -16.70 -1.01
N ILE A 277 8.49 -16.64 -1.70
CA ILE A 277 7.23 -17.24 -1.22
C ILE A 277 7.41 -18.75 -1.02
N PHE A 278 7.92 -19.49 -2.00
CA PHE A 278 8.08 -20.95 -1.90
C PHE A 278 9.05 -21.36 -0.79
N ILE A 279 10.16 -20.63 -0.63
CA ILE A 279 11.11 -20.89 0.47
C ILE A 279 10.43 -20.65 1.83
N GLY A 280 9.68 -19.55 1.97
CA GLY A 280 8.94 -19.24 3.20
C GLY A 280 7.91 -20.31 3.53
N ILE A 281 7.09 -20.74 2.55
CA ILE A 281 6.12 -21.83 2.73
C ILE A 281 6.84 -23.11 3.18
N ALA A 282 7.95 -23.48 2.55
CA ALA A 282 8.68 -24.68 2.89
C ALA A 282 9.23 -24.63 4.33
N ILE A 283 9.88 -23.54 4.73
CA ILE A 283 10.45 -23.39 6.07
C ILE A 283 9.37 -23.47 7.14
N ILE A 284 8.26 -22.72 6.98
CA ILE A 284 7.16 -22.70 7.97
C ILE A 284 6.46 -24.06 8.01
N SER A 285 6.19 -24.70 6.85
CA SER A 285 5.55 -26.01 6.80
C SER A 285 6.38 -27.09 7.49
N ILE A 286 7.70 -27.08 7.31
CA ILE A 286 8.61 -27.99 8.03
C ILE A 286 8.58 -27.72 9.53
N SER A 287 8.61 -26.44 9.95
CA SER A 287 8.53 -26.07 11.36
C SER A 287 7.23 -26.56 12.01
N LEU A 288 6.09 -26.39 11.35
CA LEU A 288 4.80 -26.89 11.85
C LEU A 288 4.76 -28.42 11.87
N ALA A 289 5.20 -29.09 10.80
CA ALA A 289 5.20 -30.55 10.74
C ALA A 289 6.06 -31.23 11.84
N VAL A 290 7.13 -30.56 12.26
CA VAL A 290 8.06 -31.10 13.29
C VAL A 290 7.59 -30.75 14.71
N GLN A 291 7.01 -29.55 14.91
CA GLN A 291 6.80 -29.00 16.26
C GLN A 291 5.33 -28.84 16.65
N SER A 292 4.38 -28.94 15.70
CA SER A 292 2.95 -28.85 15.97
C SER A 292 2.27 -30.20 15.99
N ASN A 293 1.13 -30.29 16.68
CA ASN A 293 0.29 -31.50 16.72
C ASN A 293 -0.65 -31.61 15.50
N ILE A 294 -0.45 -30.80 14.46
CA ILE A 294 -1.28 -30.80 13.25
C ILE A 294 -0.81 -31.94 12.35
N ASN A 295 -1.60 -32.99 12.23
CA ASN A 295 -1.24 -34.20 11.47
C ASN A 295 -1.70 -34.17 10.00
N ASN A 296 -2.44 -33.13 9.57
CA ASN A 296 -2.96 -33.05 8.19
C ASN A 296 -2.04 -32.19 7.31
N PRO A 297 -1.25 -32.78 6.38
CA PRO A 297 -0.33 -32.03 5.52
C PRO A 297 -1.04 -31.02 4.61
N ILE A 298 -2.28 -31.31 4.19
CA ILE A 298 -3.04 -30.42 3.31
C ILE A 298 -3.46 -29.16 4.08
N GLN A 299 -3.87 -29.33 5.34
CA GLN A 299 -4.20 -28.21 6.21
C GLN A 299 -2.97 -27.36 6.49
N ILE A 300 -1.85 -27.97 6.85
CA ILE A 300 -0.57 -27.23 7.06
C ILE A 300 -0.24 -26.42 5.82
N PHE A 301 -0.24 -27.04 4.63
CA PHE A 301 0.12 -26.35 3.40
C PHE A 301 -0.84 -25.19 3.08
N ARG A 302 -2.14 -25.38 3.27
CA ARG A 302 -3.17 -24.34 3.06
C ARG A 302 -2.97 -23.17 4.01
N ASP A 303 -2.88 -23.42 5.31
CA ASP A 303 -2.83 -22.38 6.34
C ASP A 303 -1.52 -21.60 6.27
N VAL A 304 -0.40 -22.30 6.06
CA VAL A 304 0.91 -21.68 5.86
C VAL A 304 0.94 -20.83 4.60
N SER A 305 0.46 -21.37 3.48
CA SER A 305 0.44 -20.62 2.20
C SER A 305 -0.44 -19.38 2.30
N PHE A 306 -1.60 -19.48 2.95
CA PHE A 306 -2.51 -18.36 3.14
C PHE A 306 -1.87 -17.26 3.98
N ASN A 307 -1.43 -17.58 5.20
CA ASN A 307 -0.91 -16.59 6.14
C ASN A 307 0.42 -15.98 5.66
N LEU A 308 1.35 -16.80 5.12
CA LEU A 308 2.61 -16.27 4.59
C LEU A 308 2.38 -15.34 3.39
N VAL A 309 1.57 -15.77 2.42
CA VAL A 309 1.28 -14.96 1.23
C VAL A 309 0.58 -13.67 1.64
N SER A 310 -0.37 -13.75 2.56
CA SER A 310 -1.08 -12.57 3.08
C SER A 310 -0.14 -11.56 3.72
N ILE A 311 0.73 -12.00 4.62
CA ILE A 311 1.69 -11.14 5.30
C ILE A 311 2.72 -10.58 4.32
N GLN A 312 3.31 -11.42 3.47
CA GLN A 312 4.35 -10.98 2.53
C GLN A 312 3.82 -10.04 1.45
N THR A 313 2.57 -10.21 1.02
CA THR A 313 1.95 -9.28 0.07
C THR A 313 1.35 -8.05 0.73
N GLY A 314 1.34 -7.98 2.07
CA GLY A 314 0.67 -6.91 2.81
C GLY A 314 -0.85 -6.95 2.68
N SER A 315 -1.43 -8.13 2.36
CA SER A 315 -2.89 -8.26 2.22
C SER A 315 -3.63 -8.28 3.55
N GLY A 316 -2.96 -8.64 4.66
CA GLY A 316 -3.51 -8.49 6.01
C GLY A 316 -4.69 -9.40 6.35
N PHE A 317 -4.88 -10.52 5.67
CA PHE A 317 -5.86 -11.54 6.01
C PHE A 317 -5.21 -12.70 6.77
N ALA A 318 -5.94 -13.34 7.68
CA ALA A 318 -5.51 -14.54 8.37
C ALA A 318 -6.61 -15.61 8.34
N VAL A 319 -6.24 -16.86 8.12
CA VAL A 319 -7.15 -18.02 8.10
C VAL A 319 -6.99 -18.90 9.31
N SER A 320 -5.89 -18.75 10.03
CA SER A 320 -5.58 -19.43 11.28
C SER A 320 -4.77 -18.53 12.20
N ASP A 321 -4.87 -18.78 13.51
CA ASP A 321 -4.11 -18.06 14.51
C ASP A 321 -2.65 -18.50 14.50
N TYR A 322 -1.79 -17.68 13.90
CA TYR A 322 -0.36 -17.97 13.80
C TYR A 322 0.43 -17.60 15.07
N ASP A 323 -0.20 -16.94 16.05
CA ASP A 323 0.43 -16.73 17.38
C ASP A 323 0.55 -18.05 18.18
N LEU A 324 -0.25 -19.05 17.82
CA LEU A 324 -0.12 -20.41 18.35
C LEU A 324 0.92 -21.27 17.61
N TRP A 325 1.54 -20.74 16.55
CA TRP A 325 2.52 -21.48 15.78
C TRP A 325 3.89 -21.54 16.49
N PRO A 326 4.77 -22.52 16.14
CA PRO A 326 6.12 -22.55 16.67
C PRO A 326 6.89 -21.25 16.45
N ALA A 327 7.76 -20.87 17.40
CA ALA A 327 8.50 -19.60 17.35
C ALA A 327 9.29 -19.38 16.05
N ALA A 328 9.83 -20.46 15.46
CA ALA A 328 10.53 -20.36 14.17
C ALA A 328 9.60 -19.97 13.02
N ALA A 329 8.35 -20.46 13.02
CA ALA A 329 7.33 -20.09 12.04
C ALA A 329 6.89 -18.63 12.23
N GLN A 330 6.62 -18.20 13.46
CA GLN A 330 6.31 -16.80 13.79
C GLN A 330 7.44 -15.87 13.37
N MET A 331 8.70 -16.21 13.65
CA MET A 331 9.86 -15.40 13.26
C MET A 331 10.00 -15.28 11.73
N MET A 332 9.71 -16.35 10.99
CA MET A 332 9.72 -16.31 9.53
C MET A 332 8.61 -15.42 8.97
N LEU A 333 7.40 -15.46 9.55
CA LEU A 333 6.31 -14.55 9.21
C LEU A 333 6.67 -13.09 9.52
N PHE A 334 7.26 -12.83 10.69
CA PHE A 334 7.74 -11.51 11.08
C PHE A 334 8.79 -10.96 10.12
N ILE A 335 9.77 -11.77 9.70
CA ILE A 335 10.76 -11.38 8.71
C ILE A 335 10.06 -11.10 7.35
N SER A 336 9.08 -11.92 6.98
CA SER A 336 8.35 -11.77 5.72
C SER A 336 7.50 -10.48 5.68
N SER A 337 7.06 -9.95 6.82
CA SER A 337 6.28 -8.70 6.89
C SER A 337 7.06 -7.46 6.47
N PHE A 338 8.39 -7.47 6.54
CA PHE A 338 9.22 -6.39 6.01
C PHE A 338 9.31 -6.40 4.48
N PHE A 339 9.09 -7.57 3.86
CA PHE A 339 9.26 -7.75 2.43
C PHE A 339 7.90 -7.58 1.73
N GLY A 340 7.80 -6.57 0.90
CA GLY A 340 6.65 -6.38 0.04
C GLY A 340 6.71 -7.24 -1.22
N GLY A 341 5.74 -7.03 -2.13
CA GLY A 341 5.73 -7.67 -3.45
C GLY A 341 6.72 -7.05 -4.43
N CYS A 342 6.45 -7.24 -5.72
CA CYS A 342 7.23 -6.68 -6.82
C CYS A 342 7.06 -5.16 -6.95
N SER A 343 8.01 -4.51 -7.60
CA SER A 343 7.85 -3.12 -8.02
C SER A 343 6.67 -2.97 -8.98
N GLY A 344 5.82 -1.97 -8.75
CA GLY A 344 4.59 -1.78 -9.53
C GLY A 344 3.46 -2.75 -9.19
N SER A 345 3.49 -3.34 -7.99
CA SER A 345 2.38 -4.02 -7.31
C SER A 345 1.62 -3.03 -6.41
N THR A 346 0.50 -3.49 -5.85
CA THR A 346 -0.30 -2.73 -4.87
C THR A 346 0.25 -2.80 -3.44
N THR A 347 1.25 -3.64 -3.18
CA THR A 347 1.81 -3.92 -1.84
C THR A 347 2.56 -2.73 -1.23
N GLY A 348 2.62 -2.67 0.10
CA GLY A 348 3.54 -1.84 0.89
C GLY A 348 4.93 -2.47 1.07
N GLY A 349 5.64 -2.09 2.12
CA GLY A 349 6.91 -2.68 2.54
C GLY A 349 8.10 -2.47 1.59
N VAL A 350 9.21 -3.14 1.89
CA VAL A 350 10.43 -3.09 1.07
C VAL A 350 10.27 -3.99 -0.15
N LYS A 351 10.19 -3.41 -1.33
CA LYS A 351 10.00 -4.17 -2.59
C LYS A 351 11.13 -5.16 -2.84
N ILE A 352 10.78 -6.34 -3.38
CA ILE A 352 11.71 -7.43 -3.68
C ILE A 352 12.91 -6.96 -4.52
N ILE A 353 12.69 -6.08 -5.50
CA ILE A 353 13.78 -5.56 -6.35
C ILE A 353 14.86 -4.84 -5.54
N ARG A 354 14.48 -4.13 -4.47
CA ARG A 354 15.45 -3.43 -3.62
C ARG A 354 16.33 -4.41 -2.85
N LEU A 355 15.75 -5.49 -2.33
CA LEU A 355 16.52 -6.56 -1.68
C LEU A 355 17.49 -7.22 -2.65
N ILE A 356 17.04 -7.53 -3.86
CA ILE A 356 17.88 -8.10 -4.92
C ILE A 356 19.08 -7.18 -5.22
N ILE A 357 18.83 -5.87 -5.36
CA ILE A 357 19.89 -4.88 -5.62
C ILE A 357 20.89 -4.86 -4.47
N LEU A 358 20.40 -4.84 -3.22
CA LEU A 358 21.25 -4.82 -2.03
C LEU A 358 22.12 -6.07 -1.92
N VAL A 359 21.52 -7.26 -2.04
CA VAL A 359 22.28 -8.53 -1.97
C VAL A 359 23.34 -8.59 -3.09
N LYS A 360 22.96 -8.28 -4.34
CA LYS A 360 23.93 -8.29 -5.46
C LYS A 360 25.02 -7.24 -5.28
N SER A 361 24.69 -6.03 -4.84
CA SER A 361 25.69 -4.99 -4.61
C SER A 361 26.65 -5.34 -3.48
N SER A 362 26.15 -5.95 -2.40
CA SER A 362 26.97 -6.42 -1.27
C SER A 362 27.92 -7.53 -1.69
N ILE A 363 27.46 -8.51 -2.47
CA ILE A 363 28.32 -9.59 -2.99
C ILE A 363 29.42 -9.02 -3.91
N ILE A 364 29.07 -8.06 -4.77
CA ILE A 364 30.08 -7.40 -5.63
C ILE A 364 31.07 -6.61 -4.80
N TYR A 365 30.63 -5.91 -3.76
CA TYR A 365 31.50 -5.18 -2.85
C TYR A 365 32.48 -6.10 -2.13
N LEU A 366 32.02 -7.24 -1.60
CA LEU A 366 32.88 -8.25 -0.97
C LEU A 366 33.93 -8.79 -1.96
N ARG A 367 33.52 -9.12 -3.20
CA ARG A 367 34.46 -9.58 -4.23
C ARG A 367 35.50 -8.50 -4.58
N LYS A 368 35.07 -7.24 -4.65
CA LYS A 368 35.98 -6.10 -4.91
C LYS A 368 36.98 -5.88 -3.78
N SER A 369 36.61 -6.19 -2.54
CA SER A 369 37.54 -6.13 -1.39
C SER A 369 38.63 -7.20 -1.48
N ILE A 370 38.37 -8.33 -2.16
CA ILE A 370 39.37 -9.39 -2.41
C ILE A 370 40.19 -9.10 -3.68
N HIS A 371 39.51 -8.58 -4.72
CA HIS A 371 40.11 -8.28 -6.03
C HIS A 371 39.82 -6.81 -6.40
N PRO A 372 40.64 -5.82 -5.93
CA PRO A 372 40.36 -4.39 -6.08
C PRO A 372 40.23 -3.92 -7.55
N ASP A 373 41.00 -4.53 -8.46
CA ASP A 373 41.01 -4.19 -9.89
C ASP A 373 39.85 -4.78 -10.69
N MET A 374 38.97 -5.54 -10.04
CA MET A 374 37.85 -6.19 -10.71
C MET A 374 36.78 -5.16 -11.14
N VAL A 375 36.47 -5.11 -12.43
CA VAL A 375 35.37 -4.31 -12.98
C VAL A 375 34.11 -5.16 -13.07
N GLN A 376 33.26 -5.11 -12.06
CA GLN A 376 31.97 -5.79 -12.05
C GLN A 376 30.85 -4.81 -11.74
N VAL A 377 29.73 -4.90 -12.48
CA VAL A 377 28.54 -4.08 -12.32
C VAL A 377 27.33 -4.95 -11.95
N VAL A 378 26.44 -4.42 -11.11
CA VAL A 378 25.15 -5.08 -10.81
C VAL A 378 24.33 -5.16 -12.11
N ARG A 379 23.82 -6.35 -12.42
CA ARG A 379 22.93 -6.56 -13.58
C ARG A 379 21.57 -7.11 -13.13
N ILE A 380 20.50 -6.56 -13.74
CA ILE A 380 19.12 -7.03 -13.60
C ILE A 380 18.55 -7.25 -15.00
N ASN A 381 17.94 -8.42 -15.23
CA ASN A 381 17.48 -8.84 -16.57
C ASN A 381 18.56 -8.68 -17.66
N GLY A 382 19.82 -9.02 -17.33
CA GLY A 382 20.96 -8.91 -18.24
C GLY A 382 21.50 -7.49 -18.46
N LYS A 383 20.81 -6.44 -18.00
CA LYS A 383 21.20 -5.04 -18.19
C LYS A 383 21.99 -4.50 -17.00
N PRO A 384 23.07 -3.72 -17.22
CA PRO A 384 23.80 -3.07 -16.14
C PRO A 384 22.91 -2.02 -15.44
N LEU A 385 22.99 -2.01 -14.11
CA LEU A 385 22.25 -1.05 -13.30
C LEU A 385 23.13 0.18 -13.03
N PRO A 386 22.64 1.42 -13.26
CA PRO A 386 23.36 2.63 -12.93
C PRO A 386 23.67 2.72 -11.42
N THR A 387 24.84 3.20 -11.05
CA THR A 387 25.28 3.33 -9.64
C THR A 387 24.32 4.17 -8.81
N LYS A 388 23.68 5.18 -9.40
CA LYS A 388 22.67 6.02 -8.75
C LYS A 388 21.52 5.18 -8.15
N TRP A 389 21.06 4.14 -8.82
CA TRP A 389 19.99 3.26 -8.35
C TRP A 389 20.40 2.44 -7.13
N ILE A 390 21.67 1.97 -7.12
CA ILE A 390 22.22 1.23 -5.99
C ILE A 390 22.27 2.15 -4.76
N GLN A 391 22.78 3.37 -4.94
CA GLN A 391 22.85 4.38 -3.88
C GLN A 391 21.46 4.75 -3.35
N MET A 392 20.49 5.00 -4.23
CA MET A 392 19.10 5.29 -3.82
C MET A 392 18.50 4.13 -3.01
N THR A 393 18.76 2.88 -3.41
CA THR A 393 18.26 1.70 -2.68
C THR A 393 18.90 1.57 -1.29
N GLN A 394 20.21 1.82 -1.19
CA GLN A 394 20.93 1.81 0.10
C GLN A 394 20.41 2.92 1.04
N GLN A 395 20.23 4.14 0.51
CA GLN A 395 19.67 5.26 1.27
C GLN A 395 18.24 4.98 1.72
N PHE A 396 17.42 4.38 0.85
CA PHE A 396 16.05 3.98 1.22
C PHE A 396 16.05 3.00 2.40
N LEU A 397 16.86 1.95 2.34
CA LEU A 397 16.91 0.97 3.44
C LEU A 397 17.41 1.59 4.74
N PHE A 398 18.44 2.45 4.67
CA PHE A 398 18.93 3.16 5.84
C PHE A 398 17.85 4.03 6.49
N LEU A 399 17.13 4.82 5.69
CA LEU A 399 16.03 5.66 6.18
C LEU A 399 14.86 4.82 6.71
N TYR A 400 14.53 3.72 6.04
CA TYR A 400 13.48 2.81 6.49
C TYR A 400 13.79 2.23 7.89
N LEU A 401 15.01 1.73 8.09
CA LEU A 401 15.43 1.20 9.38
C LEU A 401 15.53 2.30 10.45
N MET A 402 16.00 3.49 10.09
CA MET A 402 16.06 4.63 11.01
C MET A 402 14.65 5.04 11.47
N ILE A 403 13.69 5.17 10.56
CA ILE A 403 12.30 5.49 10.88
C ILE A 403 11.70 4.37 11.73
N TYR A 404 11.91 3.11 11.36
CA TYR A 404 11.45 1.96 12.14
C TYR A 404 11.89 2.05 13.60
N VAL A 405 13.19 2.28 13.85
CA VAL A 405 13.73 2.40 15.21
C VAL A 405 13.14 3.60 15.97
N ILE A 406 13.04 4.75 15.28
CA ILE A 406 12.43 5.96 15.88
C ILE A 406 10.96 5.71 16.23
N SER A 407 10.18 5.12 15.31
CA SER A 407 8.75 4.83 15.55
C SER A 407 8.56 3.82 16.68
N VAL A 408 9.38 2.75 16.74
CA VAL A 408 9.35 1.79 17.86
C VAL A 408 9.61 2.49 19.20
N PHE A 409 10.62 3.37 19.25
CA PHE A 409 10.92 4.15 20.45
C PHE A 409 9.75 5.06 20.85
N LEU A 410 9.18 5.79 19.90
CA LEU A 410 8.03 6.67 20.14
C LEU A 410 6.79 5.87 20.59
N MET A 411 6.51 4.71 19.96
CA MET A 411 5.43 3.82 20.39
C MET A 411 5.62 3.32 21.82
N THR A 412 6.85 2.94 22.19
CA THR A 412 7.16 2.55 23.57
C THR A 412 6.92 3.70 24.56
N CYS A 413 7.22 4.95 24.16
CA CYS A 413 6.92 6.13 24.99
C CYS A 413 5.42 6.35 25.24
N THR A 414 4.52 5.78 24.44
CA THR A 414 3.07 5.85 24.65
C THR A 414 2.54 4.86 25.69
N GLY A 415 3.41 3.99 26.23
CA GLY A 415 3.06 2.99 27.24
C GLY A 415 2.90 1.56 26.69
N LEU A 416 3.08 1.34 25.39
CA LEU A 416 3.16 -0.01 24.82
C LEU A 416 4.47 -0.67 25.23
N ASN A 417 4.44 -2.00 25.46
CA ASN A 417 5.68 -2.72 25.72
C ASN A 417 6.57 -2.77 24.46
N PRO A 418 7.90 -2.95 24.59
CA PRO A 418 8.81 -2.93 23.43
C PRO A 418 8.49 -3.96 22.36
N TYR A 419 8.06 -5.18 22.75
CA TYR A 419 7.70 -6.23 21.80
C TYR A 419 6.48 -5.83 20.95
N ASP A 420 5.40 -5.40 21.60
CA ASP A 420 4.20 -4.93 20.91
C ASP A 420 4.49 -3.71 20.03
N SER A 421 5.33 -2.78 20.52
CA SER A 421 5.77 -1.61 19.74
C SER A 421 6.47 -2.01 18.43
N MET A 422 7.36 -3.03 18.50
CA MET A 422 8.02 -3.55 17.29
C MET A 422 7.02 -4.16 16.31
N GLN A 423 6.05 -4.94 16.80
CA GLN A 423 5.03 -5.60 15.98
C GLN A 423 4.11 -4.59 15.29
N VAL A 424 3.61 -3.64 16.07
CA VAL A 424 2.71 -2.59 15.60
C VAL A 424 3.38 -1.71 14.53
N VAL A 425 4.62 -1.26 14.77
CA VAL A 425 5.37 -0.45 13.80
C VAL A 425 5.65 -1.25 12.53
N THR A 426 5.99 -2.54 12.66
CA THR A 426 6.17 -3.40 11.48
C THR A 426 4.88 -3.51 10.66
N ALA A 427 3.74 -3.75 11.32
CA ALA A 427 2.44 -3.85 10.67
C ALA A 427 2.07 -2.56 9.90
N PHE A 428 2.37 -1.39 10.48
CA PHE A 428 1.97 -0.11 9.88
C PHE A 428 2.96 0.40 8.84
N LEU A 429 4.26 0.36 9.12
CA LEU A 429 5.28 0.85 8.19
C LEU A 429 5.40 -0.03 6.93
N SER A 430 5.07 -1.31 7.04
CA SER A 430 5.00 -2.23 5.90
C SER A 430 3.61 -2.29 5.25
N ASN A 431 2.59 -1.61 5.82
CA ASN A 431 1.19 -1.66 5.40
C ASN A 431 0.64 -3.10 5.31
N VAL A 432 0.87 -3.90 6.33
CA VAL A 432 0.38 -5.30 6.45
C VAL A 432 -0.91 -5.35 7.28
N GLY A 433 -1.02 -4.49 8.31
CA GLY A 433 -2.19 -4.37 9.16
C GLY A 433 -2.39 -5.49 10.19
N LEU A 434 -1.58 -6.52 10.18
CA LEU A 434 -1.54 -7.60 11.17
C LEU A 434 -0.19 -7.61 11.88
N GLY A 435 -0.22 -7.70 13.21
CA GLY A 435 0.95 -7.90 14.06
C GLY A 435 1.02 -9.30 14.64
N PHE A 436 1.65 -9.39 15.80
CA PHE A 436 1.80 -10.61 16.60
C PHE A 436 1.57 -10.26 18.07
N GLY A 437 1.33 -11.25 18.91
CA GLY A 437 1.08 -11.05 20.33
C GLY A 437 -0.21 -10.29 20.58
N GLY A 438 -0.20 -9.20 21.36
CA GLY A 438 -1.39 -8.41 21.66
C GLY A 438 -2.03 -7.67 20.49
N PHE A 439 -1.47 -7.80 19.28
CA PHE A 439 -1.96 -7.22 18.03
C PHE A 439 -1.98 -8.25 16.90
N GLY A 440 -2.17 -9.52 17.27
CA GLY A 440 -2.23 -10.67 16.38
C GLY A 440 -3.50 -10.70 15.51
N PRO A 441 -3.71 -11.82 14.80
CA PRO A 441 -4.82 -11.94 13.84
C PRO A 441 -6.21 -12.01 14.49
N THR A 442 -6.28 -12.30 15.79
CA THR A 442 -7.53 -12.36 16.59
C THR A 442 -7.75 -11.14 17.46
N ASP A 443 -6.77 -10.22 17.52
CA ASP A 443 -6.80 -9.07 18.40
C ASP A 443 -7.19 -7.76 17.66
N SER A 444 -7.45 -6.71 18.43
CA SER A 444 -7.91 -5.42 17.93
C SER A 444 -6.96 -4.30 18.33
N PHE A 445 -6.79 -3.31 17.43
CA PHE A 445 -6.00 -2.11 17.70
C PHE A 445 -6.74 -1.06 18.57
N THR A 446 -7.95 -1.36 19.06
CA THR A 446 -8.74 -0.47 19.92
C THR A 446 -8.05 -0.08 21.22
N VAL A 447 -7.22 -0.98 21.75
CA VAL A 447 -6.48 -0.77 23.00
C VAL A 447 -5.35 0.27 22.90
N MET A 448 -5.04 0.73 21.69
CA MET A 448 -3.96 1.71 21.49
C MET A 448 -4.33 3.10 22.04
N PRO A 449 -3.41 3.75 22.77
CA PRO A 449 -3.57 5.16 23.17
C PRO A 449 -3.63 6.09 21.94
N ASP A 450 -4.29 7.25 22.06
CA ASP A 450 -4.43 8.20 20.94
C ASP A 450 -3.07 8.70 20.42
N ALA A 451 -2.07 8.86 21.30
CA ALA A 451 -0.72 9.19 20.88
C ALA A 451 -0.09 8.10 20.00
N ALA A 452 -0.33 6.81 20.31
CA ALA A 452 0.12 5.70 19.48
C ALA A 452 -0.59 5.66 18.13
N LYS A 453 -1.92 5.98 18.11
CA LYS A 453 -2.68 6.10 16.85
C LYS A 453 -2.13 7.20 15.94
N CYS A 454 -1.71 8.34 16.50
CA CYS A 454 -1.05 9.40 15.72
C CYS A 454 0.24 8.93 15.05
N ILE A 455 1.09 8.20 15.78
CA ILE A 455 2.32 7.63 15.23
C ILE A 455 1.99 6.61 14.14
N ALA A 456 1.02 5.75 14.39
CA ALA A 456 0.53 4.75 13.43
C ALA A 456 0.04 5.38 12.11
N ILE A 457 -0.73 6.48 12.17
CA ILE A 457 -1.20 7.24 11.01
C ILE A 457 -0.01 7.71 10.16
N VAL A 458 1.02 8.24 10.82
CA VAL A 458 2.23 8.69 10.11
C VAL A 458 2.99 7.52 9.51
N ASP A 459 3.17 6.41 10.25
CA ASP A 459 3.88 5.21 9.76
C ASP A 459 3.17 4.58 8.57
N MET A 460 1.84 4.42 8.62
CA MET A 460 1.05 3.90 7.49
C MET A 460 1.19 4.77 6.23
N LEU A 461 1.20 6.10 6.41
CA LEU A 461 1.35 7.04 5.30
C LEU A 461 2.79 7.03 4.74
N LEU A 462 3.80 6.97 5.60
CA LEU A 462 5.21 6.85 5.22
C LEU A 462 5.48 5.55 4.47
N GLY A 463 4.95 4.43 4.95
CA GLY A 463 5.06 3.14 4.29
C GLY A 463 4.48 3.17 2.87
N ARG A 464 3.27 3.72 2.73
CA ARG A 464 2.55 3.76 1.44
C ARG A 464 3.19 4.68 0.41
N LEU A 465 3.68 5.84 0.82
CA LEU A 465 4.31 6.84 -0.05
C LEU A 465 5.83 6.62 -0.23
N GLU A 466 6.34 5.46 0.18
CA GLU A 466 7.73 5.05 0.03
C GLU A 466 8.76 6.04 0.60
N LEU A 467 8.49 6.59 1.77
CA LEU A 467 9.31 7.47 2.61
C LEU A 467 9.75 8.77 1.92
N PHE A 468 10.41 8.69 0.76
CA PHE A 468 11.02 9.87 0.12
C PHE A 468 10.02 10.96 -0.20
N THR A 469 8.80 10.61 -0.60
CA THR A 469 7.75 11.57 -0.98
C THR A 469 7.40 12.52 0.15
N ILE A 470 7.37 12.04 1.38
CA ILE A 470 7.07 12.85 2.57
C ILE A 470 8.36 13.46 3.14
N LEU A 471 9.45 12.68 3.27
CA LEU A 471 10.67 13.15 3.91
C LEU A 471 11.32 14.33 3.17
N VAL A 472 11.24 14.36 1.85
CA VAL A 472 11.74 15.50 1.05
C VAL A 472 11.01 16.79 1.40
N MET A 473 9.72 16.72 1.76
CA MET A 473 8.93 17.90 2.17
C MET A 473 9.34 18.44 3.55
N LEU A 474 9.93 17.61 4.42
CA LEU A 474 10.44 18.05 5.73
C LEU A 474 11.74 18.87 5.60
N HIS A 475 12.42 18.80 4.46
CA HIS A 475 13.66 19.54 4.25
C HIS A 475 13.37 21.02 3.95
N PRO A 476 13.98 21.99 4.68
CA PRO A 476 13.70 23.44 4.51
C PRO A 476 13.88 23.95 3.07
N GLN A 477 14.87 23.44 2.34
CA GLN A 477 15.13 23.82 0.94
C GLN A 477 14.00 23.42 -0.01
N PHE A 478 13.11 22.48 0.38
CA PHE A 478 11.94 22.13 -0.42
C PHE A 478 11.01 23.35 -0.59
N TRP A 479 10.85 24.14 0.47
CA TRP A 479 9.97 25.29 0.53
C TRP A 479 10.59 26.58 -0.01
N GLU A 480 11.89 26.59 -0.28
CA GLU A 480 12.55 27.70 -0.95
C GLU A 480 11.97 27.92 -2.35
N GLY A 481 11.45 29.13 -2.58
CA GLY A 481 10.77 29.50 -3.84
C GLY A 481 9.26 29.37 -3.83
N TYR A 482 8.64 28.69 -2.83
CA TYR A 482 7.19 28.78 -2.60
C TYR A 482 6.83 29.99 -1.74
N PHE A 483 7.55 30.18 -0.64
CA PHE A 483 7.24 31.21 0.37
C PHE A 483 8.33 32.27 0.54
N ILE A 484 9.55 32.05 0.05
CA ILE A 484 10.68 32.94 0.25
C ILE A 484 11.17 33.44 -1.12
N LYS A 485 10.83 34.71 -1.47
CA LYS A 485 11.63 35.50 -2.40
C LYS A 485 12.91 35.87 -1.66
N LYS A 486 13.95 35.06 -1.73
CA LYS A 486 15.31 35.49 -1.41
C LYS A 486 16.10 35.53 -2.72
N ASP A 487 16.66 36.71 -3.00
CA ASP A 487 17.80 36.88 -3.89
C ASP A 487 18.97 36.10 -3.26
N VAL A 488 19.07 34.81 -3.61
CA VAL A 488 20.21 34.00 -3.23
C VAL A 488 21.30 34.24 -4.25
N PRO A 489 22.50 34.72 -3.83
CA PRO A 489 23.63 34.90 -4.74
C PRO A 489 23.93 33.57 -5.42
N LYS A 490 24.27 33.61 -6.70
CA LYS A 490 24.56 32.46 -7.59
C LYS A 490 25.69 31.51 -7.15
N ARG A 491 26.16 31.56 -5.89
CA ARG A 491 27.37 30.87 -5.38
C ARG A 491 27.19 29.40 -4.97
N TYR A 492 25.97 28.81 -5.02
CA TYR A 492 25.76 27.40 -4.67
C TYR A 492 25.17 26.59 -5.84
N ARG A 493 25.75 26.77 -7.05
CA ARG A 493 25.39 25.91 -8.22
C ARG A 493 26.32 24.73 -8.44
N ILE A 494 27.20 24.45 -7.49
CA ILE A 494 28.13 23.31 -7.56
C ILE A 494 28.04 22.57 -6.23
N LEU A 495 27.26 21.52 -6.17
CA LEU A 495 27.50 20.23 -5.51
C LEU A 495 26.40 19.25 -5.97
#